data_522e0452cb0d0a32356151c21fd747ad
#
_entry.id   522e0452cb0d0a32356151c21fd747ad
#
_cell.length_a   1.000
_cell.length_b   1.000
_cell.length_c   1.000
_cell.angle_alpha   90.00
_cell.angle_beta   90.00
_cell.angle_gamma   90.00
#
_symmetry.space_group_name_H-M   'P 1'
#
loop_
_entity.id
_entity.type
_entity.pdbx_description
1 polymer ?
#
loop_
_entity_poly.entity_id
_entity_poly.type
_entity_poly.pdbx_seq_one_letter_code
_entity_poly.pdbx_strand_id
1 'polypeptide(L)'
;MSRVREKNDILTWILFFLNGVIVTAQDAKNKFHQVVQLVKEYENILNTSVKGSWENKSKILNAFYNEPILRVNQIIEKTNLSKATISNILKSFIENEILFEKKNDDNVEIKRNKQYILKKYLDIFSKGIE
;
A
#
# COMPACT_ATOMS: atom_id res chain seq x y z
N MET A 1 26.42 0.16 -10.58
CA MET A 1 27.39 0.17 -9.71
C MET A 1 28.36 -0.90 -9.96
N SER A 2 29.44 -0.66 -9.78
CA SER A 2 30.37 -1.61 -10.07
C SER A 2 30.33 -2.58 -8.99
N ARG A 3 30.66 -3.75 -9.25
CA ARG A 3 30.66 -4.74 -8.32
C ARG A 3 31.71 -4.50 -7.35
N VAL A 4 31.61 -5.07 -6.26
CA VAL A 4 32.60 -4.98 -5.27
C VAL A 4 33.79 -5.65 -5.81
N ARG A 5 34.89 -5.01 -5.88
CA ARG A 5 36.03 -5.56 -6.49
C ARG A 5 36.89 -6.36 -5.60
N GLU A 6 36.92 -6.12 -4.35
CA GLU A 6 37.79 -6.85 -3.51
C GLU A 6 37.07 -7.58 -2.43
N LYS A 7 37.64 -8.66 -1.99
CA LYS A 7 37.04 -9.47 -0.99
C LYS A 7 36.86 -8.71 0.31
N ASN A 8 37.76 -7.80 0.61
CA ASN A 8 37.65 -7.06 1.84
C ASN A 8 36.45 -6.14 1.77
N ASP A 9 36.17 -5.60 0.61
CA ASP A 9 35.03 -4.70 0.46
C ASP A 9 33.75 -5.50 0.61
N ILE A 10 33.74 -6.73 0.09
CA ILE A 10 32.55 -7.55 0.19
C ILE A 10 32.29 -7.89 1.63
N LEU A 11 33.32 -8.27 2.38
CA LEU A 11 33.13 -8.63 3.76
C LEU A 11 32.66 -7.44 4.58
N THR A 12 33.24 -6.28 4.34
CA THR A 12 32.85 -5.08 5.05
C THR A 12 31.41 -4.74 4.76
N TRP A 13 30.99 -4.84 3.51
CA TRP A 13 29.63 -4.53 3.13
C TRP A 13 28.66 -5.51 3.77
N ILE A 14 29.01 -6.81 3.79
CA ILE A 14 28.16 -7.81 4.38
C ILE A 14 27.98 -7.56 5.87
N LEU A 15 29.07 -7.23 6.57
CA LEU A 15 28.97 -6.97 7.99
C LEU A 15 28.10 -5.75 8.26
N PHE A 16 28.23 -4.72 7.43
CA PHE A 16 27.48 -3.51 7.60
C PHE A 16 26.01 -3.84 7.35
N PHE A 17 25.72 -4.62 6.33
CA PHE A 17 24.37 -4.98 5.97
C PHE A 17 23.74 -5.82 7.10
N LEU A 18 24.46 -6.80 7.60
CA LEU A 18 23.95 -7.66 8.65
C LEU A 18 23.69 -6.89 9.93
N ASN A 19 24.56 -5.89 10.19
CA ASN A 19 24.38 -5.12 11.38
C ASN A 19 23.10 -4.32 11.24
N GLY A 20 22.85 -3.75 10.06
CA GLY A 20 21.63 -3.01 9.80
C GLY A 20 20.40 -3.90 9.91
N VAL A 21 20.51 -5.13 9.42
CA VAL A 21 19.40 -6.07 9.49
C VAL A 21 19.08 -6.40 10.95
N ILE A 22 20.11 -6.62 11.77
CA ILE A 22 19.86 -6.93 13.15
C ILE A 22 19.21 -5.78 13.85
N VAL A 23 19.68 -4.57 13.61
CA VAL A 23 19.15 -3.40 14.28
C VAL A 23 17.71 -3.17 13.90
N THR A 24 17.34 -3.41 12.64
CA THR A 24 16.00 -3.10 12.19
C THR A 24 15.06 -4.30 12.24
N ALA A 25 15.55 -5.47 12.58
CA ALA A 25 14.71 -6.67 12.55
C ALA A 25 13.50 -6.60 13.45
N GLN A 26 13.65 -6.06 14.63
CA GLN A 26 12.54 -5.99 15.54
C GLN A 26 11.52 -4.99 15.04
N ASP A 27 11.97 -3.89 14.48
CA ASP A 27 11.07 -2.89 13.95
C ASP A 27 10.31 -3.48 12.77
N ALA A 28 10.99 -4.24 11.92
CA ALA A 28 10.34 -4.89 10.79
C ALA A 28 9.30 -5.90 11.27
N LYS A 29 9.61 -6.60 12.34
CA LYS A 29 8.69 -7.58 12.88
C LYS A 29 7.42 -6.89 13.41
N ASN A 30 7.59 -5.77 14.09
CA ASN A 30 6.47 -5.03 14.62
C ASN A 30 5.60 -4.49 13.47
N LYS A 31 6.24 -3.99 12.42
CA LYS A 31 5.50 -3.48 11.28
C LYS A 31 4.77 -4.62 10.59
N PHE A 32 5.39 -5.79 10.49
CA PHE A 32 4.76 -6.92 9.87
C PHE A 32 3.51 -7.33 10.65
N HIS A 33 3.58 -7.32 11.98
CA HIS A 33 2.42 -7.63 12.80
C HIS A 33 1.32 -6.61 12.59
N GLN A 34 1.66 -5.34 12.47
CA GLN A 34 0.68 -4.29 12.25
C GLN A 34 0.01 -4.48 10.88
N VAL A 35 0.79 -4.85 9.87
CA VAL A 35 0.25 -5.07 8.54
C VAL A 35 -0.71 -6.27 8.56
N VAL A 36 -0.32 -7.35 9.23
CA VAL A 36 -1.17 -8.53 9.30
C VAL A 36 -2.49 -8.20 9.99
N GLN A 37 -2.43 -7.41 11.06
CA GLN A 37 -3.65 -7.04 11.75
C GLN A 37 -4.51 -6.16 10.87
N LEU A 38 -3.91 -5.24 10.14
CA LEU A 38 -4.65 -4.36 9.28
C LEU A 38 -5.30 -5.14 8.14
N VAL A 39 -4.59 -6.10 7.56
CA VAL A 39 -5.13 -6.92 6.49
C VAL A 39 -6.33 -7.71 6.99
N LYS A 40 -6.24 -8.23 8.20
CA LYS A 40 -7.35 -8.98 8.76
C LYS A 40 -8.57 -8.08 8.98
N GLU A 41 -8.33 -6.85 9.40
CA GLU A 41 -9.39 -5.91 9.62
C GLU A 41 -10.05 -5.60 8.30
N TYR A 42 -9.25 -5.37 7.25
CA TYR A 42 -9.76 -5.04 5.95
C TYR A 42 -10.56 -6.22 5.37
N GLU A 43 -10.07 -7.44 5.56
CA GLU A 43 -10.79 -8.59 5.05
C GLU A 43 -12.15 -8.71 5.72
N ASN A 44 -12.22 -8.42 6.99
CA ASN A 44 -13.46 -8.50 7.70
C ASN A 44 -14.43 -7.42 7.18
N ILE A 45 -13.92 -6.21 6.94
CA ILE A 45 -14.74 -5.13 6.42
C ILE A 45 -15.21 -5.47 5.01
N LEU A 46 -14.33 -6.06 4.18
CA LEU A 46 -14.71 -6.43 2.84
C LEU A 46 -15.86 -7.46 2.87
N ASN A 47 -15.80 -8.38 3.79
CA ASN A 47 -16.84 -9.39 3.85
C ASN A 47 -18.14 -8.87 4.38
N THR A 48 -18.13 -7.91 5.26
CA THR A 48 -19.33 -7.48 5.92
C THR A 48 -19.93 -6.17 5.42
N SER A 49 -19.09 -5.27 4.96
CA SER A 49 -19.54 -3.93 4.66
C SER A 49 -19.35 -3.43 3.24
N VAL A 50 -18.44 -4.01 2.51
CA VAL A 50 -18.15 -3.52 1.17
C VAL A 50 -18.93 -4.32 0.15
N LYS A 51 -19.59 -3.63 -0.77
CA LYS A 51 -20.37 -4.29 -1.79
C LYS A 51 -19.48 -4.75 -2.93
N GLY A 52 -19.95 -5.72 -3.66
CA GLY A 52 -19.22 -6.23 -4.81
C GLY A 52 -18.71 -7.63 -4.57
N SER A 53 -18.21 -8.26 -5.60
CA SER A 53 -17.70 -9.62 -5.48
C SER A 53 -16.39 -9.63 -4.71
N TRP A 54 -16.12 -10.67 -4.00
CA TRP A 54 -14.90 -10.78 -3.24
C TRP A 54 -13.72 -10.68 -4.18
N GLU A 55 -13.80 -11.26 -5.34
CA GLU A 55 -12.71 -11.25 -6.28
C GLU A 55 -12.37 -9.83 -6.70
N ASN A 56 -13.35 -9.03 -7.06
CA ASN A 56 -13.08 -7.67 -7.52
C ASN A 56 -12.56 -6.80 -6.38
N LYS A 57 -13.15 -6.95 -5.21
CA LYS A 57 -12.73 -6.14 -4.06
C LYS A 57 -11.29 -6.47 -3.70
N SER A 58 -10.96 -7.76 -3.73
CA SER A 58 -9.63 -8.17 -3.38
C SER A 58 -8.61 -7.70 -4.40
N LYS A 59 -8.95 -7.72 -5.67
CA LYS A 59 -8.02 -7.27 -6.70
C LYS A 59 -7.67 -5.81 -6.50
N ILE A 60 -8.68 -4.99 -6.21
CA ILE A 60 -8.43 -3.57 -6.02
C ILE A 60 -7.59 -3.34 -4.77
N LEU A 61 -7.93 -4.01 -3.68
CA LEU A 61 -7.19 -3.80 -2.45
C LEU A 61 -5.75 -4.28 -2.59
N ASN A 62 -5.54 -5.38 -3.30
CA ASN A 62 -4.19 -5.88 -3.50
C ASN A 62 -3.36 -4.91 -4.33
N ALA A 63 -3.98 -4.22 -5.28
CA ALA A 63 -3.26 -3.21 -6.06
C ALA A 63 -2.75 -2.11 -5.13
N PHE A 64 -3.55 -1.74 -4.12
CA PHE A 64 -3.14 -0.72 -3.17
C PHE A 64 -2.07 -1.25 -2.19
N TYR A 65 -2.02 -2.54 -1.94
CA TYR A 65 -0.98 -3.06 -1.08
C TYR A 65 0.37 -2.93 -1.79
N ASN A 66 0.38 -3.04 -3.12
CA ASN A 66 1.62 -2.92 -3.86
C ASN A 66 1.96 -1.44 -4.08
N GLU A 67 0.98 -0.60 -4.32
CA GLU A 67 1.22 0.82 -4.50
C GLU A 67 0.14 1.53 -3.72
N PRO A 68 0.41 1.99 -2.53
CA PRO A 68 -0.62 2.56 -1.65
C PRO A 68 -1.29 3.83 -2.13
N ILE A 69 -0.75 4.49 -3.13
CA ILE A 69 -1.37 5.66 -3.71
C ILE A 69 -1.62 5.40 -5.18
N LEU A 70 -2.86 5.36 -5.58
CA LEU A 70 -3.21 5.06 -6.97
C LEU A 70 -4.32 5.96 -7.47
N ARG A 71 -4.34 6.14 -8.79
CA ARG A 71 -5.41 6.87 -9.45
C ARG A 71 -6.27 5.84 -10.14
N VAL A 72 -7.49 6.22 -10.50
CA VAL A 72 -8.41 5.29 -11.13
C VAL A 72 -7.83 4.65 -12.39
N ASN A 73 -7.14 5.44 -13.21
CA ASN A 73 -6.57 4.89 -14.43
C ASN A 73 -5.56 3.79 -14.12
N GLN A 74 -4.79 3.96 -13.06
CA GLN A 74 -3.80 2.97 -12.69
C GLN A 74 -4.48 1.70 -12.18
N ILE A 75 -5.59 1.87 -11.47
CA ILE A 75 -6.32 0.72 -10.95
C ILE A 75 -6.91 -0.07 -12.12
N ILE A 76 -7.43 0.63 -13.13
CA ILE A 76 -7.97 -0.04 -14.29
C ILE A 76 -6.88 -0.89 -14.95
N GLU A 77 -5.70 -0.32 -15.11
CA GLU A 77 -4.64 -1.06 -15.74
C GLU A 77 -4.20 -2.26 -14.93
N LYS A 78 -4.18 -2.15 -13.62
CA LYS A 78 -3.72 -3.23 -12.80
C LYS A 78 -4.74 -4.34 -12.62
N THR A 79 -6.02 -4.02 -12.66
CA THR A 79 -7.03 -4.99 -12.35
C THR A 79 -7.86 -5.43 -13.55
N ASN A 80 -7.81 -4.65 -14.64
CA ASN A 80 -8.60 -4.92 -15.84
C ASN A 80 -10.10 -4.90 -15.54
N LEU A 81 -10.53 -4.21 -14.52
CA LEU A 81 -11.94 -4.09 -14.21
C LEU A 81 -12.48 -2.83 -14.87
N SER A 82 -13.78 -2.76 -15.05
CA SER A 82 -14.36 -1.59 -15.70
C SER A 82 -14.33 -0.42 -14.74
N LYS A 83 -14.38 0.77 -15.28
CA LYS A 83 -14.34 1.98 -14.48
C LYS A 83 -15.54 2.02 -13.53
N ALA A 84 -16.72 1.59 -14.01
CA ALA A 84 -17.90 1.62 -13.18
C ALA A 84 -17.76 0.71 -11.96
N THR A 85 -17.23 -0.49 -12.17
CA THR A 85 -17.03 -1.44 -11.10
C THR A 85 -16.03 -0.87 -10.08
N ILE A 86 -14.93 -0.31 -10.58
CA ILE A 86 -13.91 0.26 -9.73
C ILE A 86 -14.48 1.43 -8.94
N SER A 87 -15.23 2.31 -9.57
CA SER A 87 -15.78 3.47 -8.89
C SER A 87 -16.72 3.07 -7.76
N ASN A 88 -17.55 2.07 -7.99
CA ASN A 88 -18.46 1.64 -6.98
C ASN A 88 -17.75 1.03 -5.77
N ILE A 89 -16.72 0.24 -6.04
CA ILE A 89 -15.97 -0.38 -4.95
C ILE A 89 -15.14 0.66 -4.20
N LEU A 90 -14.54 1.62 -4.92
CA LEU A 90 -13.77 2.67 -4.26
C LEU A 90 -14.65 3.50 -3.36
N LYS A 91 -15.89 3.75 -3.77
CA LYS A 91 -16.78 4.53 -2.97
C LYS A 91 -17.07 3.80 -1.66
N SER A 92 -17.26 2.48 -1.73
CA SER A 92 -17.50 1.70 -0.55
C SER A 92 -16.26 1.68 0.33
N PHE A 93 -15.06 1.62 -0.26
CA PHE A 93 -13.82 1.62 0.51
C PHE A 93 -13.69 2.96 1.26
N ILE A 94 -14.10 4.06 0.64
CA ILE A 94 -13.99 5.36 1.29
C ILE A 94 -15.02 5.43 2.43
N GLU A 95 -16.22 4.91 2.21
CA GLU A 95 -17.24 4.93 3.23
C GLU A 95 -16.81 4.11 4.45
N ASN A 96 -16.02 3.09 4.25
CA ASN A 96 -15.56 2.26 5.34
C ASN A 96 -14.16 2.65 5.82
N GLU A 97 -13.69 3.81 5.39
CA GLU A 97 -12.42 4.33 5.80
C GLU A 97 -11.22 3.47 5.47
N ILE A 98 -11.32 2.65 4.46
CA ILE A 98 -10.18 1.86 4.00
C ILE A 98 -9.30 2.75 3.13
N LEU A 99 -9.91 3.57 2.27
CA LEU A 99 -9.16 4.48 1.42
C LEU A 99 -9.58 5.90 1.70
N PHE A 100 -8.68 6.83 1.40
CA PHE A 100 -8.98 8.25 1.54
C PHE A 100 -8.63 8.93 0.24
N GLU A 101 -9.35 9.93 -0.15
CA GLU A 101 -9.05 10.67 -1.36
C GLU A 101 -8.05 11.72 -1.03
N LYS A 102 -7.04 11.88 -1.89
CA LYS A 102 -6.06 12.90 -1.67
C LYS A 102 -6.54 14.11 -2.41
N LYS A 103 -6.68 15.22 -1.74
CA LYS A 103 -7.10 16.44 -2.38
C LYS A 103 -5.90 17.26 -2.77
N ASN A 104 -5.98 17.93 -3.89
CA ASN A 104 -4.90 18.75 -4.31
C ASN A 104 -5.04 20.07 -3.67
N ASP A 105 -3.93 20.68 -3.37
CA ASP A 105 -3.92 21.96 -2.75
C ASP A 105 -4.45 22.99 -3.70
N ASP A 106 -4.30 22.75 -4.98
CA ASP A 106 -4.69 23.75 -5.92
C ASP A 106 -6.17 23.80 -6.17
N ASN A 107 -6.89 22.99 -5.61
CA ASN A 107 -8.26 23.02 -5.79
C ASN A 107 -8.72 22.85 -7.15
N VAL A 108 -7.88 22.51 -8.00
CA VAL A 108 -8.26 22.36 -9.34
C VAL A 108 -8.99 21.10 -9.36
N GLU A 109 -10.16 21.06 -9.68
CA GLU A 109 -10.82 19.96 -9.69
C GLU A 109 -10.37 19.01 -10.55
N ILE A 110 -9.74 18.07 -10.34
CA ILE A 110 -9.26 17.12 -11.19
C ILE A 110 -10.11 15.95 -10.90
N LYS A 111 -11.37 16.06 -11.13
CA LYS A 111 -12.24 14.98 -10.89
C LYS A 111 -11.87 13.75 -11.63
N ARG A 112 -11.14 13.86 -12.75
CA ARG A 112 -10.82 12.69 -13.48
C ARG A 112 -9.67 11.94 -12.95
N ASN A 113 -8.80 12.58 -12.21
CA ASN A 113 -7.59 11.95 -11.77
C ASN A 113 -7.46 12.00 -10.29
N LYS A 114 -8.50 11.67 -9.55
CA LYS A 114 -8.39 11.67 -8.13
C LYS A 114 -7.42 10.59 -7.69
N GLN A 115 -6.68 10.87 -6.69
CA GLN A 115 -5.77 9.91 -6.11
C GLN A 115 -6.41 9.35 -4.87
N TYR A 116 -6.24 8.07 -4.66
CA TYR A 116 -6.75 7.41 -3.48
C TYR A 116 -5.57 6.83 -2.70
N ILE A 117 -5.62 6.93 -1.40
CA ILE A 117 -4.53 6.51 -0.55
C ILE A 117 -4.97 5.49 0.46
N LEU A 118 -4.18 4.44 0.63
CA LEU A 118 -4.41 3.42 1.64
C LEU A 118 -3.67 3.94 2.86
N LYS A 119 -4.24 4.92 3.53
CA LYS A 119 -3.54 5.69 4.55
C LYS A 119 -3.03 4.92 5.75
N LYS A 120 -3.84 4.07 6.32
CA LYS A 120 -3.41 3.33 7.50
C LYS A 120 -2.22 2.44 7.19
N TYR A 121 -2.20 1.89 6.00
CA TYR A 121 -1.12 1.01 5.57
C TYR A 121 0.17 1.85 5.42
N LEU A 122 0.05 3.03 4.80
CA LEU A 122 1.21 3.88 4.65
C LEU A 122 1.72 4.37 6.01
N ASP A 123 0.82 4.65 6.92
CA ASP A 123 1.21 5.16 8.22
C ASP A 123 2.08 4.15 8.99
N ILE A 124 1.84 2.86 8.78
CA ILE A 124 2.64 1.84 9.44
C ILE A 124 4.09 1.98 9.02
N PHE A 125 4.32 2.20 7.71
CA PHE A 125 5.68 2.28 7.24
C PHE A 125 6.29 3.66 7.49
N SER A 126 5.48 4.69 7.52
CA SER A 126 6.02 6.02 7.73
C SER A 126 6.56 6.20 9.13
N LYS A 127 5.93 5.60 10.12
CA LYS A 127 6.35 5.80 11.47
C LYS A 127 7.77 5.37 11.74
N GLY A 128 8.24 4.40 11.03
CA GLY A 128 9.57 3.93 11.30
C GLY A 128 10.66 4.71 10.64
N ILE A 129 10.32 5.63 9.76
CA ILE A 129 11.32 6.33 9.05
C ILE A 129 11.84 7.49 9.83
N GLU A 130 11.09 8.00 10.73
CA GLU A 130 11.58 9.11 11.49
C GLU A 130 12.46 8.74 12.57
#